data_2d028b4984e01f84efd77b99796f83de
#
_entry.id   2d028b4984e01f84efd77b99796f83de
#
_cell.length_a   1.000
_cell.length_b   1.000
_cell.length_c   1.000
_cell.angle_alpha   90.00
_cell.angle_beta   90.00
_cell.angle_gamma   90.00
#
_symmetry.space_group_name_H-M   'P 1'
#
loop_
_entity.id
_entity.type
_entity.pdbx_description
1 polymer ?
#
loop_
_entity_poly.entity_id
_entity_poly.type
_entity_poly.pdbx_seq_one_letter_code
_entity_poly.pdbx_strand_id
1 'polypeptide(L)'
;MDKRNDVDLEKMKQIAASGNDEPLLMLNLNRYIAGEYPNGKNYTKWRKVNKQMLDTSEGKLLFVLPVQGQRLSNGISEQLDEIIGFWYPSHQSFLDMTSLDLFKRNGELRNQIINWAAVYRCDPSDLAKLT
;
A
#
# COMPACT_ATOMS: atom_id res chain seq x y z
N MET A 1 17.15 5.22 5.58
CA MET A 1 15.93 4.40 5.72
C MET A 1 15.18 4.81 6.99
N ASP A 2 13.88 4.89 6.91
CA ASP A 2 13.05 5.26 8.06
C ASP A 2 13.03 4.11 9.07
N LYS A 3 13.47 4.37 10.30
CA LYS A 3 13.52 3.34 11.35
C LYS A 3 12.14 2.79 11.72
N ARG A 4 11.08 3.59 11.50
CA ARG A 4 9.72 3.12 11.76
C ARG A 4 9.33 1.99 10.82
N ASN A 5 9.76 2.06 9.54
CA ASN A 5 9.51 0.98 8.59
C ASN A 5 10.20 -0.31 9.01
N ASP A 6 11.44 -0.21 9.49
CA ASP A 6 12.18 -1.37 9.96
C ASP A 6 11.49 -2.02 11.16
N VAL A 7 11.01 -1.20 12.08
CA VAL A 7 10.30 -1.68 13.28
C VAL A 7 9.02 -2.41 12.89
N ASP A 8 8.25 -1.89 11.94
CA ASP A 8 7.02 -2.54 11.52
C ASP A 8 7.29 -3.84 10.77
N LEU A 9 8.32 -3.88 9.93
CA LEU A 9 8.70 -5.13 9.24
C LEU A 9 9.08 -6.22 10.25
N GLU A 10 9.82 -5.88 11.30
CA GLU A 10 10.14 -6.83 12.35
C GLU A 10 8.88 -7.32 13.06
N LYS A 11 7.95 -6.42 13.34
CA LYS A 11 6.67 -6.79 13.94
C LYS A 11 5.89 -7.75 13.04
N MET A 12 5.87 -7.49 11.73
CA MET A 12 5.20 -8.37 10.78
C MET A 12 5.82 -9.76 10.74
N LYS A 13 7.16 -9.84 10.80
CA LYS A 13 7.87 -11.13 10.87
C LYS A 13 7.52 -11.90 12.14
N GLN A 14 7.40 -11.21 13.26
CA GLN A 14 7.00 -11.83 14.53
C GLN A 14 5.58 -12.40 14.45
N ILE A 15 4.65 -11.64 13.86
CA ILE A 15 3.27 -12.09 13.66
C ILE A 15 3.23 -13.32 12.75
N ALA A 16 3.96 -13.28 11.64
CA ALA A 16 4.03 -14.38 10.69
C ALA A 16 4.53 -15.67 11.35
N ALA A 17 5.46 -15.56 12.29
CA ALA A 17 6.06 -16.71 12.99
C ALA A 17 5.27 -17.15 14.22
N SER A 18 4.25 -16.42 14.63
CA SER A 18 3.58 -16.62 15.93
C SER A 18 2.61 -17.80 15.96
N GLY A 19 2.21 -18.32 14.82
CA GLY A 19 1.11 -19.29 14.73
C GLY A 19 -0.28 -18.65 14.73
N ASN A 20 -0.37 -17.33 14.87
CA ASN A 20 -1.61 -16.55 14.84
C ASN A 20 -1.57 -15.48 13.74
N ASP A 21 -1.04 -15.86 12.59
CA ASP A 21 -0.98 -14.94 11.45
C ASP A 21 -2.38 -14.75 10.87
N GLU A 22 -2.75 -13.50 10.66
CA GLU A 22 -4.07 -13.13 10.19
C GLU A 22 -4.00 -12.19 9.00
N PRO A 23 -5.12 -12.02 8.27
CA PRO A 23 -5.14 -11.06 7.16
C PRO A 23 -4.81 -9.64 7.59
N LEU A 24 -4.27 -8.87 6.64
CA LEU A 24 -3.96 -7.46 6.84
C LEU A 24 -4.38 -6.66 5.62
N LEU A 25 -4.66 -5.39 5.87
CA LEU A 25 -4.92 -4.40 4.83
C LEU A 25 -3.79 -3.38 4.87
N MET A 26 -3.12 -3.19 3.75
CA MET A 26 -2.13 -2.13 3.61
C MET A 26 -2.83 -0.94 2.96
N LEU A 27 -3.08 0.08 3.75
CA LEU A 27 -3.74 1.30 3.31
C LEU A 27 -2.69 2.31 2.86
N ASN A 28 -2.70 2.60 1.56
CA ASN A 28 -1.74 3.50 0.94
C ASN A 28 -2.38 4.88 0.76
N LEU A 29 -1.78 5.90 1.36
CA LEU A 29 -2.17 7.29 1.23
C LEU A 29 -1.14 7.98 0.36
N ASN A 30 -1.53 8.40 -0.84
CA ASN A 30 -0.56 8.86 -1.83
C ASN A 30 -0.86 10.25 -2.35
N ARG A 31 0.20 11.08 -2.42
CA ARG A 31 0.24 12.30 -3.20
C ARG A 31 1.35 12.15 -4.23
N TYR A 32 1.02 12.36 -5.49
CA TYR A 32 1.93 12.15 -6.60
C TYR A 32 2.58 13.44 -7.04
N ILE A 33 3.73 13.35 -7.70
CA ILE A 33 4.39 14.52 -8.28
C ILE A 33 3.54 15.06 -9.43
N ALA A 34 3.69 16.35 -9.69
CA ALA A 34 2.90 17.02 -10.74
C ALA A 34 3.05 16.31 -12.08
N GLY A 35 1.91 16.12 -12.76
CA GLY A 35 1.86 15.53 -14.09
C GLY A 35 1.74 14.02 -14.13
N GLU A 36 1.84 13.32 -13.00
CA GLU A 36 1.74 11.85 -12.99
C GLU A 36 0.32 11.35 -12.81
N TYR A 37 -0.39 11.84 -11.80
CA TYR A 37 -1.72 11.33 -11.51
C TYR A 37 -2.78 12.15 -12.26
N PRO A 38 -3.80 11.53 -12.87
CA PRO A 38 -4.06 10.09 -12.92
C PRO A 38 -3.59 9.39 -14.21
N ASN A 39 -3.03 10.10 -15.17
CA ASN A 39 -2.77 9.56 -16.51
C ASN A 39 -1.30 9.60 -16.92
N GLY A 40 -0.40 9.91 -16.02
CA GLY A 40 1.02 10.00 -16.32
C GLY A 40 1.61 8.65 -16.70
N LYS A 41 2.69 8.71 -17.49
CA LYS A 41 3.35 7.51 -18.03
C LYS A 41 3.88 6.60 -16.92
N ASN A 42 4.54 7.19 -15.92
CA ASN A 42 5.16 6.40 -14.85
C ASN A 42 4.10 5.90 -13.87
N TYR A 43 3.07 6.70 -13.58
CA TYR A 43 1.94 6.25 -12.76
C TYR A 43 1.26 5.03 -13.41
N THR A 44 1.03 5.08 -14.71
CA THR A 44 0.39 3.98 -15.44
C THR A 44 1.25 2.72 -15.39
N LYS A 45 2.58 2.84 -15.54
CA LYS A 45 3.48 1.70 -15.41
C LYS A 45 3.45 1.10 -14.01
N TRP A 46 3.46 1.96 -12.99
CA TRP A 46 3.42 1.53 -11.60
C TRP A 46 2.14 0.73 -11.31
N ARG A 47 0.99 1.20 -11.79
CA ARG A 47 -0.28 0.48 -11.63
C ARG A 47 -0.25 -0.90 -12.30
N LYS A 48 0.38 -1.02 -13.46
CA LYS A 48 0.54 -2.32 -14.13
C LYS A 48 1.41 -3.28 -13.34
N VAL A 49 2.52 -2.78 -12.81
CA VAL A 49 3.43 -3.62 -12.00
C VAL A 49 2.72 -4.05 -10.70
N ASN A 50 1.94 -3.16 -10.09
CA ASN A 50 1.11 -3.51 -8.93
C ASN A 50 0.20 -4.71 -9.25
N LYS A 51 -0.49 -4.65 -10.38
CA LYS A 51 -1.39 -5.74 -10.77
C LYS A 51 -0.64 -7.05 -10.98
N GLN A 52 0.48 -7.01 -11.69
CA GLN A 52 1.31 -8.19 -11.91
C GLN A 52 1.81 -8.77 -10.59
N MET A 53 2.25 -7.92 -9.68
CA MET A 53 2.75 -8.33 -8.37
C MET A 53 1.64 -9.00 -7.53
N LEU A 54 0.44 -8.43 -7.54
CA LEU A 54 -0.69 -9.02 -6.83
C LEU A 54 -1.13 -10.34 -7.47
N ASP A 55 -1.10 -10.44 -8.79
CA ASP A 55 -1.47 -11.67 -9.51
C ASP A 55 -0.51 -12.82 -9.22
N THR A 56 0.75 -12.53 -8.89
CA THR A 56 1.74 -13.54 -8.54
C THR A 56 1.81 -13.84 -7.06
N SER A 57 1.10 -13.06 -6.26
CA SER A 57 0.99 -13.26 -4.80
C SER A 57 -0.46 -13.59 -4.47
N GLU A 58 -0.75 -13.74 -3.18
CA GLU A 58 -2.13 -13.97 -2.72
C GLU A 58 -2.86 -12.65 -2.43
N GLY A 59 -2.23 -11.53 -2.72
CA GLY A 59 -2.80 -10.21 -2.45
C GLY A 59 -3.95 -9.85 -3.36
N LYS A 60 -4.78 -8.93 -2.90
CA LYS A 60 -5.94 -8.42 -3.66
C LYS A 60 -6.01 -6.91 -3.54
N LEU A 61 -6.32 -6.26 -4.65
CA LEU A 61 -6.67 -4.84 -4.66
C LEU A 61 -8.14 -4.73 -4.28
N LEU A 62 -8.43 -4.18 -3.08
CA LEU A 62 -9.81 -4.05 -2.62
C LEU A 62 -10.48 -2.78 -3.12
N PHE A 63 -9.75 -1.67 -3.11
CA PHE A 63 -10.32 -0.40 -3.56
C PHE A 63 -9.23 0.58 -3.97
N VAL A 64 -9.64 1.48 -4.84
CA VAL A 64 -8.86 2.65 -5.26
C VAL A 64 -9.80 3.84 -5.15
N LEU A 65 -9.44 4.80 -4.31
CA LEU A 65 -10.30 5.95 -4.03
C LEU A 65 -9.59 7.24 -4.42
N PRO A 66 -10.00 7.87 -5.53
CA PRO A 66 -9.54 9.23 -5.79
C PRO A 66 -10.02 10.16 -4.67
N VAL A 67 -9.12 10.97 -4.14
CA VAL A 67 -9.47 11.90 -3.06
C VAL A 67 -10.07 13.17 -3.68
N GLN A 68 -11.26 13.53 -3.22
CA GLN A 68 -11.96 14.70 -3.74
C GLN A 68 -11.61 15.99 -3.00
N GLY A 69 -11.21 15.89 -1.72
CA GLY A 69 -10.88 17.07 -0.93
C GLY A 69 -10.59 16.73 0.52
N GLN A 70 -10.05 17.72 1.25
CA GLN A 70 -9.66 17.58 2.65
C GLN A 70 -10.12 18.76 3.49
N ARG A 71 -11.39 19.11 3.41
CA ARG A 71 -11.90 20.27 4.12
C ARG A 71 -12.10 20.05 5.62
N LEU A 72 -12.17 18.78 6.03
CA LEU A 72 -12.45 18.43 7.42
C LEU A 72 -11.19 18.07 8.21
N SER A 73 -10.00 18.33 7.66
CA SER A 73 -8.78 18.08 8.39
C SER A 73 -8.52 19.15 9.45
N ASN A 74 -8.02 18.71 10.61
CA ASN A 74 -7.70 19.60 11.71
C ASN A 74 -6.18 19.61 11.93
N GLY A 75 -5.52 20.62 11.37
CA GLY A 75 -4.09 20.79 11.51
C GLY A 75 -3.22 19.91 10.63
N ILE A 76 -3.82 19.05 9.81
CA ILE A 76 -3.08 18.21 8.85
C ILE A 76 -3.12 18.89 7.50
N SER A 77 -1.95 19.11 6.92
CA SER A 77 -1.82 19.88 5.68
C SER A 77 -1.60 19.02 4.44
N GLU A 78 -1.33 17.73 4.58
CA GLU A 78 -1.10 16.86 3.43
C GLU A 78 -2.38 16.66 2.64
N GLN A 79 -2.35 17.08 1.39
CA GLN A 79 -3.43 16.79 0.45
C GLN A 79 -3.08 15.53 -0.31
N LEU A 80 -4.02 14.59 -0.34
CA LEU A 80 -3.81 13.33 -1.03
C LEU A 80 -4.50 13.37 -2.38
N ASP A 81 -3.95 12.61 -3.32
CA ASP A 81 -4.58 12.36 -4.63
C ASP A 81 -5.39 11.07 -4.61
N GLU A 82 -4.90 10.04 -3.90
CA GLU A 82 -5.45 8.70 -4.03
C GLU A 82 -5.20 7.88 -2.76
N ILE A 83 -6.20 7.07 -2.39
CA ILE A 83 -6.07 6.09 -1.31
C ILE A 83 -6.30 4.71 -1.92
N ILE A 84 -5.38 3.78 -1.67
CA ILE A 84 -5.45 2.43 -2.22
C ILE A 84 -5.41 1.43 -1.09
N GLY A 85 -6.30 0.44 -1.12
CA GLY A 85 -6.31 -0.66 -0.15
C GLY A 85 -5.88 -1.96 -0.79
N PHE A 86 -4.74 -2.51 -0.32
CA PHE A 86 -4.23 -3.83 -0.72
C PHE A 86 -4.42 -4.80 0.43
N TRP A 87 -5.11 -5.90 0.16
CA TRP A 87 -5.39 -6.94 1.14
C TRP A 87 -4.50 -8.15 0.91
N TYR A 88 -4.06 -8.77 2.01
CA TYR A 88 -3.27 -10.01 1.98
C TYR A 88 -3.86 -10.98 3.00
N PRO A 89 -3.87 -12.30 2.69
CA PRO A 89 -4.46 -13.28 3.61
C PRO A 89 -3.66 -13.49 4.88
N SER A 90 -2.39 -13.10 4.87
CA SER A 90 -1.50 -13.26 6.02
C SER A 90 -0.32 -12.31 5.91
N HIS A 91 0.33 -12.07 7.03
CA HIS A 91 1.58 -11.29 7.03
C HIS A 91 2.68 -12.03 6.26
N GLN A 92 2.69 -13.37 6.33
CA GLN A 92 3.66 -14.17 5.58
C GLN A 92 3.49 -13.97 4.08
N SER A 93 2.26 -13.94 3.57
CA SER A 93 2.01 -13.67 2.14
C SER A 93 2.58 -12.33 1.70
N PHE A 94 2.39 -11.29 2.49
CA PHE A 94 2.98 -9.99 2.20
C PHE A 94 4.51 -10.06 2.19
N LEU A 95 5.10 -10.70 3.20
CA LEU A 95 6.56 -10.82 3.30
C LEU A 95 7.13 -11.61 2.12
N ASP A 96 6.47 -12.69 1.71
CA ASP A 96 6.89 -13.47 0.55
C ASP A 96 6.88 -12.62 -0.73
N MET A 97 5.87 -11.76 -0.87
CA MET A 97 5.79 -10.84 -2.02
C MET A 97 6.99 -9.89 -2.06
N THR A 98 7.49 -9.45 -0.90
CA THR A 98 8.61 -8.50 -0.87
C THR A 98 9.91 -9.07 -1.42
N SER A 99 9.99 -10.39 -1.60
CA SER A 99 11.17 -11.05 -2.19
C SER A 99 11.10 -11.15 -3.71
N LEU A 100 9.99 -10.77 -4.33
CA LEU A 100 9.83 -10.83 -5.79
C LEU A 100 10.58 -9.69 -6.48
N ASP A 101 11.10 -9.96 -7.69
CA ASP A 101 11.69 -8.91 -8.53
C ASP A 101 10.66 -7.82 -8.84
N LEU A 102 9.40 -8.19 -8.99
CA LEU A 102 8.32 -7.24 -9.21
C LEU A 102 8.16 -6.25 -8.05
N PHE A 103 8.40 -6.70 -6.82
CA PHE A 103 8.35 -5.80 -5.67
C PHE A 103 9.43 -4.72 -5.76
N LYS A 104 10.64 -5.09 -6.12
CA LYS A 104 11.74 -4.15 -6.31
C LYS A 104 11.41 -3.15 -7.42
N ARG A 105 10.90 -3.64 -8.56
CA ARG A 105 10.52 -2.77 -9.66
C ARG A 105 9.37 -1.84 -9.27
N ASN A 106 8.40 -2.34 -8.52
CA ASN A 106 7.32 -1.52 -7.99
C ASN A 106 7.87 -0.36 -7.16
N GLY A 107 8.83 -0.64 -6.27
CA GLY A 107 9.45 0.38 -5.43
C GLY A 107 10.20 1.43 -6.24
N GLU A 108 10.93 1.01 -7.27
CA GLU A 108 11.65 1.93 -8.14
C GLU A 108 10.71 2.88 -8.88
N LEU A 109 9.62 2.35 -9.43
CA LEU A 109 8.60 3.16 -10.10
C LEU A 109 7.88 4.09 -9.12
N ARG A 110 7.55 3.57 -7.93
CA ARG A 110 6.90 4.34 -6.88
C ARG A 110 7.76 5.56 -6.49
N ASN A 111 9.06 5.36 -6.34
CA ASN A 111 9.97 6.46 -5.98
C ASN A 111 10.00 7.57 -7.03
N GLN A 112 9.68 7.27 -8.27
CA GLN A 112 9.67 8.26 -9.34
C GLN A 112 8.39 9.09 -9.37
N ILE A 113 7.31 8.61 -8.77
CA ILE A 113 6.00 9.26 -8.89
C ILE A 113 5.48 9.84 -7.58
N ILE A 114 6.03 9.44 -6.45
CA ILE A 114 5.52 9.86 -5.14
C ILE A 114 6.14 11.18 -4.71
N ASN A 115 5.26 12.14 -4.35
CA ASN A 115 5.65 13.36 -3.66
C ASN A 115 5.63 13.14 -2.14
N TRP A 116 4.55 12.54 -1.65
CA TRP A 116 4.38 12.18 -0.26
C TRP A 116 3.52 10.95 -0.16
N ALA A 117 3.86 10.03 0.73
CA ALA A 117 3.07 8.83 0.93
C ALA A 117 3.21 8.29 2.35
N ALA A 118 2.17 7.59 2.78
CA ALA A 118 2.18 6.80 4.00
C ALA A 118 1.48 5.48 3.73
N VAL A 119 1.94 4.43 4.39
CA VAL A 119 1.28 3.12 4.34
C VAL A 119 0.95 2.73 5.77
N TYR A 120 -0.32 2.46 6.03
CA TYR A 120 -0.77 1.97 7.32
C TYR A 120 -1.15 0.51 7.22
N ARG A 121 -0.62 -0.31 8.13
CA ARG A 121 -1.04 -1.70 8.27
C ARG A 121 -2.27 -1.74 9.16
N CYS A 122 -3.39 -2.22 8.61
CA CYS A 122 -4.68 -2.20 9.26
C CYS A 122 -5.24 -3.62 9.41
N ASP A 123 -6.11 -3.79 10.40
CA ASP A 123 -6.86 -5.01 10.60
C ASP A 123 -8.14 -4.93 9.75
N PRO A 124 -8.31 -5.82 8.73
CA PRO A 124 -9.48 -5.75 7.86
C PRO A 124 -10.71 -6.50 8.40
N SER A 125 -10.66 -7.05 9.61
CA SER A 125 -11.69 -7.97 10.09
C SER A 125 -13.09 -7.35 10.15
N ASP A 126 -13.20 -6.04 10.32
CA ASP A 126 -14.50 -5.37 10.41
C ASP A 126 -15.07 -4.90 9.06
N LEU A 127 -14.31 -5.01 7.97
CA LEU A 127 -14.78 -4.51 6.67
C LEU A 127 -16.11 -5.12 6.25
N ALA A 128 -16.25 -6.43 6.41
CA ALA A 128 -17.47 -7.15 6.01
C ALA A 128 -18.67 -6.85 6.92
N LYS A 129 -18.44 -6.33 8.12
CA LYS A 129 -19.50 -6.05 9.10
C LYS A 129 -20.28 -4.77 8.78
N LEU A 130 -19.73 -3.91 7.94
CA LEU A 130 -20.34 -2.64 7.57
C LEU A 130 -21.25 -2.74 6.35
N THR A 131 -21.26 -3.89 5.71
CA THR A 131 -22.11 -4.18 4.55
C THR A 131 -23.17 -5.22 4.89
#